data_d68778c6721f26ee7ffd36ce245d8447
#
_entry.id   d68778c6721f26ee7ffd36ce245d8447
#
_cell.length_a   1.000
_cell.length_b   1.000
_cell.length_c   1.000
_cell.angle_alpha   90.00
_cell.angle_beta   90.00
_cell.angle_gamma   90.00
#
_symmetry.space_group_name_H-M   'P 1'
#
loop_
_entity.id
_entity.type
_entity.pdbx_description
1 polymer ?
#
loop_
_entity_poly.entity_id
_entity_poly.type
_entity_poly.pdbx_seq_one_letter_code
_entity_poly.pdbx_strand_id
1 'polypeptide(L)'
;KQVEECFRSLMKTRQNVDYQKDETLDKKLEAIAQQFQPSWLNNEAGGLTGDAQIIIKNELKDYLVTGSVRLWVGEVKPGQSALAQAESMKYSQGIEIYPLASGIPILKAIAFTMTDKKSDGHRYYLALQTQATIKTPQN
;
A
#
# COMPACT_ATOMS: atom_id res chain seq x y z
N LYS A 1 -2.74 -6.70 -13.64
CA LYS A 1 -3.93 -7.44 -13.22
C LYS A 1 -3.56 -8.82 -12.71
N GLN A 2 -2.77 -9.57 -13.48
CA GLN A 2 -2.27 -10.86 -13.01
C GLN A 2 -1.29 -10.71 -11.84
N VAL A 3 -0.49 -9.64 -11.84
CA VAL A 3 0.44 -9.38 -10.74
C VAL A 3 -0.35 -9.11 -9.45
N GLU A 4 -1.43 -8.35 -9.55
CA GLU A 4 -2.29 -8.10 -8.39
C GLU A 4 -2.87 -9.40 -7.83
N GLU A 5 -3.36 -10.27 -8.70
CA GLU A 5 -3.93 -11.56 -8.28
C GLU A 5 -2.89 -12.43 -7.58
N CYS A 6 -1.68 -12.49 -8.14
CA CYS A 6 -0.58 -13.22 -7.52
C CYS A 6 -0.20 -12.63 -6.18
N PHE A 7 -0.13 -11.31 -6.08
CA PHE A 7 0.20 -10.64 -4.83
C PHE A 7 -0.84 -10.92 -3.74
N ARG A 8 -2.12 -10.85 -4.08
CA ARG A 8 -3.20 -11.15 -3.14
C ARG A 8 -3.12 -12.60 -2.65
N SER A 9 -2.85 -13.54 -3.56
CA SER A 9 -2.70 -14.95 -3.20
C SER A 9 -1.52 -15.18 -2.27
N LEU A 10 -0.39 -14.50 -2.53
CA LEU A 10 0.78 -14.60 -1.67
C LEU A 10 0.49 -14.08 -0.26
N MET A 11 -0.22 -12.97 -0.15
CA MET A 11 -0.57 -12.40 1.15
C MET A 11 -1.51 -13.33 1.91
N LYS A 12 -2.50 -13.89 1.24
CA LYS A 12 -3.41 -14.84 1.86
C LYS A 12 -2.67 -16.08 2.38
N THR A 13 -1.77 -16.62 1.58
CA THR A 13 -1.00 -17.81 1.95
C THR A 13 -0.04 -17.52 3.10
N ARG A 14 0.71 -16.41 3.02
CA ARG A 14 1.76 -16.10 3.98
C ARG A 14 1.23 -15.60 5.32
N GLN A 15 0.13 -14.84 5.30
CA GLN A 15 -0.39 -14.18 6.48
C GLN A 15 -1.69 -14.79 7.00
N ASN A 16 -2.27 -15.70 6.23
CA ASN A 16 -3.54 -16.35 6.58
C ASN A 16 -4.66 -15.34 6.83
N VAL A 17 -4.70 -14.27 6.03
CA VAL A 17 -5.71 -13.22 6.08
C VAL A 17 -6.27 -13.03 4.69
N ASP A 18 -7.59 -13.00 4.58
CA ASP A 18 -8.27 -12.74 3.32
C ASP A 18 -8.53 -11.24 3.20
N TYR A 19 -7.58 -10.52 2.60
CA TYR A 19 -7.67 -9.08 2.45
C TYR A 19 -8.73 -8.72 1.43
N GLN A 20 -9.58 -7.75 1.78
CA GLN A 20 -10.68 -7.31 0.95
C GLN A 20 -10.22 -6.29 -0.09
N LYS A 21 -11.01 -6.17 -1.15
CA LYS A 21 -10.93 -5.02 -2.06
C LYS A 21 -11.75 -3.88 -1.47
N ASP A 22 -11.27 -2.66 -1.64
CA ASP A 22 -11.94 -1.48 -1.14
C ASP A 22 -11.75 -0.34 -2.15
N GLU A 23 -12.86 0.09 -2.77
CA GLU A 23 -12.79 1.09 -3.84
C GLU A 23 -12.24 2.43 -3.37
N THR A 24 -12.59 2.85 -2.16
CA THR A 24 -12.07 4.11 -1.62
C THR A 24 -10.56 4.01 -1.41
N LEU A 25 -10.10 2.90 -0.87
CA LEU A 25 -8.67 2.69 -0.68
C LEU A 25 -7.93 2.63 -2.03
N ASP A 26 -8.53 2.00 -3.04
CA ASP A 26 -7.94 1.96 -4.39
C ASP A 26 -7.74 3.38 -4.93
N LYS A 27 -8.73 4.25 -4.78
CA LYS A 27 -8.62 5.65 -5.23
C LYS A 27 -7.56 6.41 -4.45
N LYS A 28 -7.46 6.17 -3.15
CA LYS A 28 -6.41 6.77 -2.34
C LYS A 28 -5.03 6.32 -2.80
N LEU A 29 -4.89 5.04 -3.12
CA LEU A 29 -3.61 4.52 -3.61
C LEU A 29 -3.26 5.12 -4.98
N GLU A 30 -4.24 5.33 -5.86
CA GLU A 30 -3.99 6.00 -7.13
C GLU A 30 -3.43 7.41 -6.92
N ALA A 31 -3.98 8.17 -5.97
CA ALA A 31 -3.48 9.49 -5.62
C ALA A 31 -2.06 9.42 -5.04
N ILE A 32 -1.79 8.42 -4.21
CA ILE A 32 -0.45 8.19 -3.68
C ILE A 32 0.51 7.84 -4.83
N ALA A 33 0.08 7.01 -5.77
CA ALA A 33 0.90 6.61 -6.91
C ALA A 33 1.31 7.79 -7.78
N GLN A 34 0.43 8.79 -7.94
CA GLN A 34 0.76 10.00 -8.69
C GLN A 34 1.88 10.80 -8.02
N GLN A 35 1.95 10.73 -6.70
CA GLN A 35 2.96 11.45 -5.91
C GLN A 35 4.22 10.62 -5.66
N PHE A 36 4.15 9.32 -5.88
CA PHE A 36 5.27 8.42 -5.63
C PHE A 36 6.51 8.87 -6.40
N GLN A 37 7.66 8.81 -5.72
CA GLN A 37 8.97 9.04 -6.32
C GLN A 37 9.91 7.91 -5.91
N PRO A 38 10.82 7.48 -6.79
CA PRO A 38 11.81 6.46 -6.41
C PRO A 38 12.61 6.84 -5.16
N SER A 39 12.80 8.14 -4.93
CA SER A 39 13.51 8.63 -3.75
C SER A 39 12.80 8.31 -2.43
N TRP A 40 11.52 7.96 -2.47
CA TRP A 40 10.80 7.53 -1.26
C TRP A 40 11.45 6.32 -0.61
N LEU A 41 12.20 5.55 -1.39
CA LEU A 41 12.85 4.32 -0.94
C LEU A 41 14.26 4.56 -0.40
N ASN A 42 14.72 5.80 -0.38
CA ASN A 42 16.10 6.17 -0.01
C ASN A 42 16.26 6.42 1.50
N ASN A 43 15.60 5.62 2.32
CA ASN A 43 15.78 5.72 3.77
C ASN A 43 16.93 4.79 4.19
N GLU A 44 17.97 5.33 4.79
CA GLU A 44 19.14 4.56 5.22
C GLU A 44 18.80 3.49 6.25
N ALA A 45 17.76 3.73 7.05
CA ALA A 45 17.30 2.75 8.04
C ALA A 45 16.39 1.68 7.41
N GLY A 46 16.14 1.76 6.11
CA GLY A 46 15.17 0.92 5.41
C GLY A 46 13.76 1.51 5.46
N GLY A 47 12.89 1.03 4.59
CA GLY A 47 11.53 1.52 4.50
C GLY A 47 11.42 2.84 3.76
N LEU A 48 10.37 3.59 4.06
CA LEU A 48 10.06 4.84 3.37
C LEU A 48 10.68 6.03 4.09
N THR A 49 10.99 7.07 3.31
CA THR A 49 11.41 8.36 3.88
C THR A 49 10.29 8.97 4.71
N GLY A 50 10.65 9.89 5.62
CA GLY A 50 9.67 10.60 6.43
C GLY A 50 8.68 11.39 5.60
N ASP A 51 9.15 12.02 4.52
CA ASP A 51 8.29 12.76 3.60
C ASP A 51 7.24 11.86 2.96
N ALA A 52 7.64 10.67 2.52
CA ALA A 52 6.73 9.70 1.95
C ALA A 52 5.64 9.28 2.95
N GLN A 53 6.04 9.04 4.19
CA GLN A 53 5.09 8.65 5.24
C GLN A 53 4.06 9.75 5.50
N ILE A 54 4.49 11.01 5.51
CA ILE A 54 3.60 12.15 5.69
C ILE A 54 2.58 12.23 4.55
N ILE A 55 3.04 12.07 3.32
CA ILE A 55 2.15 12.11 2.15
C ILE A 55 1.10 11.00 2.24
N ILE A 56 1.51 9.79 2.58
CA ILE A 56 0.59 8.66 2.70
C ILE A 56 -0.43 8.91 3.81
N LYS A 57 0.01 9.39 4.97
CA LYS A 57 -0.90 9.72 6.07
C LYS A 57 -1.89 10.79 5.66
N ASN A 58 -1.45 11.81 4.96
CA ASN A 58 -2.32 12.90 4.52
C ASN A 58 -3.39 12.41 3.55
N GLU A 59 -3.04 11.49 2.65
CA GLU A 59 -4.03 10.92 1.72
C GLU A 59 -5.07 10.07 2.44
N LEU A 60 -4.71 9.43 3.55
CA LEU A 60 -5.58 8.48 4.24
C LEU A 60 -6.37 9.07 5.40
N LYS A 61 -6.00 10.27 5.88
CA LYS A 61 -6.54 10.83 7.13
C LYS A 61 -8.04 11.08 7.12
N ASP A 62 -8.64 11.27 5.96
CA ASP A 62 -10.09 11.49 5.84
C ASP A 62 -10.87 10.18 5.73
N TYR A 63 -10.19 9.06 5.61
CA TYR A 63 -10.83 7.76 5.46
C TYR A 63 -10.52 6.80 6.61
N LEU A 64 -9.27 6.77 7.08
CA LEU A 64 -8.85 5.88 8.17
C LEU A 64 -8.59 6.69 9.43
N VAL A 65 -9.09 6.18 10.57
CA VAL A 65 -8.96 6.88 11.86
C VAL A 65 -7.78 6.32 12.65
N THR A 66 -7.70 4.99 12.77
CA THR A 66 -6.69 4.32 13.60
C THR A 66 -6.17 3.11 12.87
N GLY A 67 -5.03 2.61 13.32
CA GLY A 67 -4.45 1.38 12.80
C GLY A 67 -3.14 1.62 12.09
N SER A 68 -2.76 0.68 11.25
CA SER A 68 -1.50 0.75 10.50
C SER A 68 -1.72 0.41 9.04
N VAL A 69 -0.83 0.94 8.21
CA VAL A 69 -0.79 0.64 6.79
C VAL A 69 0.64 0.31 6.40
N ARG A 70 0.79 -0.49 5.35
CA ARG A 70 2.10 -0.79 4.76
C ARG A 70 2.02 -0.56 3.27
N LEU A 71 3.05 0.08 2.74
CA LEU A 71 3.20 0.22 1.30
C LEU A 71 4.19 -0.82 0.81
N TRP A 72 3.75 -1.61 -0.18
CA TRP A 72 4.60 -2.57 -0.88
C TRP A 72 4.97 -1.96 -2.22
N VAL A 73 6.23 -2.10 -2.61
CA VAL A 73 6.75 -1.50 -3.83
C VAL A 73 7.54 -2.54 -4.61
N GLY A 74 7.31 -2.59 -5.92
CA GLY A 74 8.10 -3.42 -6.82
C GLY A 74 8.31 -2.70 -8.14
N GLU A 75 9.55 -2.64 -8.62
CA GLU A 75 9.83 -2.09 -9.93
C GLU A 75 9.28 -3.02 -11.01
N VAL A 76 8.58 -2.46 -11.99
CA VAL A 76 8.06 -3.23 -13.11
C VAL A 76 9.22 -3.67 -13.99
N LYS A 77 9.39 -4.99 -14.15
CA LYS A 77 10.47 -5.56 -14.96
C LYS A 77 9.88 -6.33 -16.13
N PRO A 78 10.06 -5.84 -17.36
CA PRO A 78 9.57 -6.56 -18.55
C PRO A 78 10.19 -7.96 -18.60
N GLY A 79 9.39 -8.92 -19.01
CA GLY A 79 9.84 -10.31 -19.15
C GLY A 79 9.73 -11.17 -17.89
N GLN A 80 9.45 -10.59 -16.73
CA GLN A 80 9.18 -11.38 -15.54
C GLN A 80 7.78 -11.95 -15.57
N SER A 81 7.62 -13.15 -15.00
CA SER A 81 6.29 -13.72 -14.79
C SER A 81 5.53 -12.90 -13.75
N ALA A 82 4.21 -13.00 -13.78
CA ALA A 82 3.37 -12.31 -12.80
C ALA A 82 3.73 -12.73 -11.38
N LEU A 83 3.97 -14.02 -11.16
CA LEU A 83 4.33 -14.52 -9.83
C LEU A 83 5.69 -13.97 -9.38
N ALA A 84 6.70 -14.01 -10.25
CA ALA A 84 8.02 -13.48 -9.91
C ALA A 84 7.97 -11.99 -9.59
N GLN A 85 7.17 -11.24 -10.37
CA GLN A 85 6.99 -9.82 -10.14
C GLN A 85 6.32 -9.56 -8.79
N ALA A 86 5.28 -10.32 -8.46
CA ALA A 86 4.60 -10.19 -7.18
C ALA A 86 5.53 -10.55 -6.01
N GLU A 87 6.31 -11.61 -6.16
CA GLU A 87 7.27 -12.02 -5.12
C GLU A 87 8.40 -11.02 -4.90
N SER A 88 8.72 -10.23 -5.91
CA SER A 88 9.77 -9.22 -5.82
C SER A 88 9.35 -7.97 -5.05
N MET A 89 8.06 -7.81 -4.76
CA MET A 89 7.59 -6.63 -4.05
C MET A 89 8.05 -6.66 -2.60
N LYS A 90 8.51 -5.50 -2.13
CA LYS A 90 9.03 -5.34 -0.77
C LYS A 90 8.15 -4.38 -0.01
N TYR A 91 7.92 -4.68 1.26
CA TYR A 91 7.12 -3.81 2.10
C TYR A 91 7.98 -2.81 2.85
N SER A 92 7.39 -1.67 3.11
CA SER A 92 7.95 -0.69 4.01
C SER A 92 7.63 -1.06 5.45
N GLN A 93 8.34 -0.40 6.36
CA GLN A 93 7.94 -0.41 7.76
C GLN A 93 6.50 0.09 7.88
N GLY A 94 5.74 -0.50 8.81
CA GLY A 94 4.35 -0.09 9.01
C GLY A 94 4.23 1.38 9.38
N ILE A 95 3.28 2.07 8.76
CA ILE A 95 2.95 3.45 9.07
C ILE A 95 1.79 3.41 10.04
N GLU A 96 2.03 3.85 11.28
CA GLU A 96 0.99 3.88 12.30
C GLU A 96 0.18 5.17 12.16
N ILE A 97 -1.14 5.03 12.01
CA ILE A 97 -2.02 6.20 11.93
C ILE A 97 -2.34 6.67 13.34
N TYR A 98 -2.91 5.81 14.17
CA TYR A 98 -3.08 6.02 15.60
C TYR A 98 -3.35 4.66 16.26
N PRO A 99 -3.15 4.51 17.57
CA PRO A 99 -3.46 3.26 18.25
C PRO A 99 -4.91 2.85 18.03
N LEU A 100 -5.14 1.56 17.87
CA LEU A 100 -6.47 1.02 17.65
C LEU A 100 -7.33 1.22 18.91
N ALA A 101 -8.56 1.71 18.70
CA ALA A 101 -9.58 1.74 19.73
C ALA A 101 -10.34 0.41 19.72
N SER A 102 -10.62 -0.15 20.90
CA SER A 102 -11.35 -1.40 20.98
C SER A 102 -12.82 -1.21 20.58
N GLY A 103 -13.41 -2.25 20.02
CA GLY A 103 -14.83 -2.25 19.67
C GLY A 103 -15.16 -1.61 18.33
N ILE A 104 -14.17 -1.13 17.58
CA ILE A 104 -14.39 -0.53 16.27
C ILE A 104 -14.01 -1.53 15.18
N PRO A 105 -14.84 -1.70 14.13
CA PRO A 105 -14.50 -2.63 13.05
C PRO A 105 -13.20 -2.28 12.36
N ILE A 106 -12.41 -3.31 12.03
CA ILE A 106 -11.12 -3.15 11.37
C ILE A 106 -11.26 -3.51 9.90
N LEU A 107 -10.78 -2.59 9.04
CA LEU A 107 -10.66 -2.86 7.62
C LEU A 107 -9.34 -3.57 7.36
N LYS A 108 -9.42 -4.80 6.87
CA LYS A 108 -8.26 -5.55 6.38
C LYS A 108 -8.38 -5.60 4.86
N ALA A 109 -7.63 -4.77 4.17
CA ALA A 109 -7.75 -4.61 2.73
C ALA A 109 -6.39 -4.43 2.08
N ILE A 110 -6.34 -4.75 0.79
CA ILE A 110 -5.20 -4.47 -0.07
C ILE A 110 -5.72 -3.72 -1.29
N ALA A 111 -5.16 -2.54 -1.53
CA ALA A 111 -5.29 -1.83 -2.78
C ALA A 111 -4.04 -2.07 -3.62
N PHE A 112 -4.17 -2.04 -4.93
CA PHE A 112 -3.08 -2.35 -5.83
C PHE A 112 -3.15 -1.46 -7.07
N THR A 113 -2.01 -0.94 -7.51
CA THR A 113 -1.94 -0.13 -8.72
C THR A 113 -0.54 -0.18 -9.33
N MET A 114 -0.42 0.34 -10.54
CA MET A 114 0.86 0.54 -11.20
C MET A 114 1.01 2.04 -11.49
N THR A 115 2.19 2.59 -11.23
CA THR A 115 2.43 4.01 -11.48
C THR A 115 2.70 4.28 -12.97
N ASP A 116 2.63 5.53 -13.35
CA ASP A 116 3.23 6.01 -14.59
C ASP A 116 4.75 5.93 -14.49
N LYS A 117 5.43 6.17 -15.61
CA LYS A 117 6.89 6.26 -15.61
C LYS A 117 7.35 7.39 -14.69
N LYS A 118 8.31 7.09 -13.84
CA LYS A 118 8.88 8.06 -12.91
C LYS A 118 10.19 8.62 -13.44
N SER A 119 10.83 9.48 -12.66
CA SER A 119 12.04 10.21 -13.07
C SER A 119 13.20 9.28 -13.45
N ASP A 120 13.23 8.06 -12.93
CA ASP A 120 14.25 7.06 -13.26
C ASP A 120 13.91 6.25 -14.52
N GLY A 121 12.80 6.55 -15.18
CA GLY A 121 12.35 5.85 -16.39
C GLY A 121 11.60 4.55 -16.12
N HIS A 122 11.36 4.22 -14.87
CA HIS A 122 10.68 2.98 -14.48
C HIS A 122 9.26 3.23 -13.99
N ARG A 123 8.43 2.20 -14.14
CA ARG A 123 7.12 2.13 -13.50
C ARG A 123 7.23 1.25 -12.28
N TYR A 124 6.31 1.41 -11.34
CA TYR A 124 6.32 0.65 -10.10
C TYR A 124 4.94 0.09 -9.82
N TYR A 125 4.91 -1.14 -9.33
CA TYR A 125 3.71 -1.68 -8.69
C TYR A 125 3.69 -1.21 -7.26
N LEU A 126 2.54 -0.73 -6.82
CA LEU A 126 2.31 -0.32 -5.44
C LEU A 126 1.12 -1.11 -4.88
N ALA A 127 1.28 -1.59 -3.66
CA ALA A 127 0.17 -2.18 -2.92
C ALA A 127 0.10 -1.51 -1.56
N LEU A 128 -1.12 -1.18 -1.13
CA LEU A 128 -1.35 -0.60 0.18
C LEU A 128 -2.14 -1.61 1.00
N GLN A 129 -1.51 -2.11 2.05
CA GLN A 129 -2.08 -3.12 2.93
C GLN A 129 -2.51 -2.42 4.21
N THR A 130 -3.77 -2.59 4.59
CA THR A 130 -4.33 -1.94 5.77
C THR A 130 -4.77 -2.95 6.81
N GLN A 131 -4.59 -2.56 8.07
CA GLN A 131 -5.30 -3.08 9.23
C GLN A 131 -5.70 -1.85 10.03
N ALA A 132 -6.84 -1.27 9.68
CA ALA A 132 -7.21 0.05 10.16
C ALA A 132 -8.72 0.17 10.30
N THR A 133 -9.15 1.19 11.02
CA THR A 133 -10.56 1.49 11.23
C THR A 133 -10.99 2.60 10.30
N ILE A 134 -12.10 2.40 9.61
CA ILE A 134 -12.69 3.39 8.72
C ILE A 134 -13.32 4.50 9.56
N LYS A 135 -13.10 5.74 9.13
CA LYS A 135 -13.75 6.89 9.73
C LYS A 135 -15.24 6.83 9.48
N THR A 136 -16.03 6.82 10.55
CA THR A 136 -17.47 6.79 10.43
C THR A 136 -17.99 8.15 9.99
N PRO A 137 -18.84 8.23 8.94
CA PRO A 137 -19.43 9.50 8.57
C PRO A 137 -20.22 10.08 9.74
N GLN A 138 -20.04 11.37 9.97
CA GLN A 138 -20.83 12.08 10.98
C GLN A 138 -22.13 12.56 10.33
N ASN A 139 -23.22 12.23 10.98
CA ASN A 139 -24.53 12.70 10.53
C ASN A 139 -24.88 14.03 11.16
#